data_6efb5add6f724a4e3b567a88b831e64c
#
_entry.id   6efb5add6f724a4e3b567a88b831e64c
#
_cell.length_a   1.000
_cell.length_b   1.000
_cell.length_c   1.000
_cell.angle_alpha   90.00
_cell.angle_beta   90.00
_cell.angle_gamma   90.00
#
_symmetry.space_group_name_H-M   'P 1'
#
loop_
_entity.id
_entity.type
_entity.pdbx_description
1 polymer ?
#
loop_
_entity_poly.entity_id
_entity_poly.type
_entity_poly.pdbx_seq_one_letter_code
_entity_poly.pdbx_strand_id
1 'polypeptide(L)'
;HIFNMLEISLLSSTGFNPFNAILCMCGFSSAGVCLAISLKAKRKEIRAIGPSATASALLGIGEPALFGVILRYGLKPFLLSCSINGIAGMIAMLLGMKGTGNGITTIPGMLLYIYSPTQILMYIVLAAAVFATAFSLTWMFAVPPEVMEPDAPKGSIKTEAAPAPAPFPAVLGSVAKG
;
A
#
# COMPACT_ATOMS: atom_id res chain seq x y z
N HIS A 1 9.18 -13.30 0.96
CA HIS A 1 10.36 -13.85 1.66
C HIS A 1 11.64 -13.79 0.81
N ILE A 2 11.62 -14.12 -0.48
CA ILE A 2 12.79 -14.05 -1.38
C ILE A 2 13.34 -12.62 -1.46
N PHE A 3 12.48 -11.63 -1.60
CA PHE A 3 12.86 -10.22 -1.66
C PHE A 3 13.58 -9.78 -0.37
N ASN A 4 13.06 -10.18 0.78
CA ASN A 4 13.64 -9.88 2.09
C ASN A 4 15.04 -10.51 2.27
N MET A 5 15.23 -11.74 1.77
CA MET A 5 16.54 -12.40 1.77
C MET A 5 17.57 -11.63 0.92
N LEU A 6 17.12 -11.11 -0.22
CA LEU A 6 17.97 -10.33 -1.12
C LEU A 6 18.37 -8.99 -0.49
N GLU A 7 17.45 -8.31 0.20
CA GLU A 7 17.72 -7.09 0.95
C GLU A 7 18.74 -7.32 2.08
N ILE A 8 18.55 -8.38 2.87
CA ILE A 8 19.46 -8.75 3.95
C ILE A 8 20.86 -9.09 3.39
N SER A 9 20.91 -9.84 2.29
CA SER A 9 22.17 -10.18 1.63
C SER A 9 22.93 -8.95 1.13
N LEU A 10 22.22 -7.99 0.51
CA LEU A 10 22.79 -6.72 0.08
C LEU A 10 23.29 -5.89 1.27
N LEU A 11 22.50 -5.80 2.32
CA LEU A 11 22.83 -5.06 3.53
C LEU A 11 24.06 -5.66 4.21
N SER A 12 24.17 -6.99 4.27
CA SER A 12 25.33 -7.68 4.87
C SER A 12 26.61 -7.54 4.04
N SER A 13 26.51 -7.45 2.71
CA SER A 13 27.67 -7.35 1.81
C SER A 13 28.15 -5.92 1.58
N THR A 14 27.23 -4.94 1.53
CA THR A 14 27.56 -3.55 1.17
C THR A 14 27.34 -2.55 2.31
N GLY A 15 26.65 -2.94 3.38
CA GLY A 15 26.23 -2.05 4.47
C GLY A 15 25.06 -1.13 4.11
N PHE A 16 24.51 -1.23 2.89
CA PHE A 16 23.44 -0.38 2.39
C PHE A 16 22.38 -1.19 1.64
N ASN A 17 21.13 -0.73 1.72
CA ASN A 17 19.98 -1.30 1.04
C ASN A 17 19.32 -0.28 0.12
N PRO A 18 19.60 -0.31 -1.19
CA PRO A 18 18.96 0.59 -2.15
C PRO A 18 17.48 0.25 -2.38
N PHE A 19 17.06 -1.01 -2.22
CA PHE A 19 15.67 -1.42 -2.41
C PHE A 19 14.71 -0.83 -1.38
N ASN A 20 15.20 -0.51 -0.18
CA ASN A 20 14.41 0.16 0.85
C ASN A 20 13.84 1.50 0.35
N ALA A 21 14.59 2.26 -0.45
CA ALA A 21 14.12 3.51 -1.03
C ALA A 21 12.89 3.31 -1.92
N ILE A 22 12.86 2.26 -2.74
CA ILE A 22 11.73 1.92 -3.62
C ILE A 22 10.50 1.57 -2.79
N LEU A 23 10.67 0.76 -1.74
CA LEU A 23 9.58 0.35 -0.84
C LEU A 23 8.99 1.55 -0.08
N CYS A 24 9.84 2.47 0.36
CA CYS A 24 9.39 3.70 1.01
C CYS A 24 8.52 4.55 0.07
N MET A 25 8.93 4.71 -1.19
CA MET A 25 8.14 5.47 -2.19
C MET A 25 6.80 4.80 -2.50
N CYS A 26 6.73 3.46 -2.46
CA CYS A 26 5.48 2.71 -2.61
C CYS A 26 4.45 3.08 -1.53
N GLY A 27 4.89 3.21 -0.29
CA GLY A 27 4.02 3.63 0.83
C GLY A 27 3.48 5.05 0.63
N PHE A 28 4.31 6.00 0.22
CA PHE A 28 3.88 7.37 -0.06
C PHE A 28 2.93 7.46 -1.25
N SER A 29 3.19 6.73 -2.33
CA SER A 29 2.30 6.65 -3.49
C SER A 29 0.93 6.10 -3.08
N SER A 30 0.88 4.98 -2.38
CA SER A 30 -0.36 4.35 -1.91
C SER A 30 -1.14 5.26 -0.96
N ALA A 31 -0.45 5.96 -0.05
CA ALA A 31 -1.06 6.91 0.86
C ALA A 31 -1.70 8.09 0.11
N GLY A 32 -1.01 8.64 -0.90
CA GLY A 32 -1.52 9.73 -1.74
C GLY A 32 -2.78 9.33 -2.52
N VAL A 33 -2.75 8.15 -3.15
CA VAL A 33 -3.90 7.59 -3.88
C VAL A 33 -5.09 7.34 -2.94
N CYS A 34 -4.84 6.71 -1.80
CA CYS A 34 -5.87 6.41 -0.80
C CYS A 34 -6.52 7.68 -0.26
N LEU A 35 -5.74 8.70 0.05
CA LEU A 35 -6.25 9.99 0.54
C LEU A 35 -7.11 10.68 -0.51
N ALA A 36 -6.67 10.72 -1.78
CA ALA A 36 -7.42 11.33 -2.87
C ALA A 36 -8.79 10.67 -3.07
N ILE A 37 -8.84 9.34 -3.08
CA ILE A 37 -10.09 8.58 -3.18
C ILE A 37 -11.00 8.90 -1.98
N SER A 38 -10.44 8.88 -0.76
CA SER A 38 -11.20 9.09 0.47
C SER A 38 -11.86 10.45 0.57
N LEU A 39 -11.13 11.50 0.17
CA LEU A 39 -11.64 12.88 0.21
C LEU A 39 -12.72 13.12 -0.84
N LYS A 40 -12.59 12.50 -2.02
CA LYS A 40 -13.53 12.67 -3.13
C LYS A 40 -14.74 11.73 -3.02
N ALA A 41 -14.66 10.70 -2.17
CA ALA A 41 -15.71 9.74 -1.96
C ALA A 41 -16.98 10.38 -1.36
N LYS A 42 -18.14 10.04 -1.91
CA LYS A 42 -19.44 10.35 -1.32
C LYS A 42 -19.94 9.24 -0.39
N ARG A 43 -19.44 8.01 -0.55
CA ARG A 43 -19.76 6.88 0.32
C ARG A 43 -19.21 7.09 1.72
N LYS A 44 -20.08 7.02 2.73
CA LYS A 44 -19.73 7.19 4.15
C LYS A 44 -18.69 6.15 4.61
N GLU A 45 -18.77 4.93 4.10
CA GLU A 45 -17.87 3.84 4.42
C GLU A 45 -16.41 4.18 4.05
N ILE A 46 -16.18 4.70 2.84
CA ILE A 46 -14.84 5.05 2.35
C ILE A 46 -14.30 6.26 3.10
N ARG A 47 -15.15 7.25 3.35
CA ARG A 47 -14.75 8.44 4.12
C ARG A 47 -14.38 8.11 5.56
N ALA A 48 -14.94 7.04 6.13
CA ALA A 48 -14.60 6.57 7.47
C ALA A 48 -13.29 5.78 7.50
N ILE A 49 -13.09 4.87 6.53
CA ILE A 49 -11.92 3.97 6.48
C ILE A 49 -10.69 4.65 5.87
N GLY A 50 -10.90 5.53 4.89
CA GLY A 50 -9.81 6.09 4.10
C GLY A 50 -8.75 6.86 4.87
N PRO A 51 -9.09 7.76 5.81
CA PRO A 51 -8.08 8.48 6.59
C PRO A 51 -7.22 7.55 7.47
N SER A 52 -7.83 6.54 8.10
CA SER A 52 -7.11 5.55 8.90
C SER A 52 -6.20 4.66 8.05
N ALA A 53 -6.68 4.26 6.86
CA ALA A 53 -5.88 3.50 5.89
C ALA A 53 -4.71 4.33 5.34
N THR A 54 -4.91 5.63 5.09
CA THR A 54 -3.85 6.55 4.69
C THR A 54 -2.80 6.70 5.79
N ALA A 55 -3.23 6.90 7.03
CA ALA A 55 -2.31 7.00 8.18
C ALA A 55 -1.52 5.70 8.36
N SER A 56 -2.16 4.55 8.22
CA SER A 56 -1.49 3.24 8.27
C SER A 56 -0.43 3.10 7.17
N ALA A 57 -0.73 3.50 5.94
CA ALA A 57 0.23 3.47 4.83
C ALA A 57 1.43 4.40 5.10
N LEU A 58 1.23 5.58 5.67
CA LEU A 58 2.29 6.50 6.08
C LEU A 58 3.17 5.93 7.22
N LEU A 59 2.61 5.08 8.05
CA LEU A 59 3.36 4.36 9.09
C LEU A 59 4.07 3.10 8.58
N GLY A 60 3.94 2.79 7.29
CA GLY A 60 4.62 1.66 6.65
C GLY A 60 3.77 0.39 6.50
N ILE A 61 2.48 0.45 6.86
CA ILE A 61 1.53 -0.66 6.72
C ILE A 61 0.59 -0.33 5.56
N GLY A 62 0.93 -0.79 4.36
CA GLY A 62 0.22 -0.44 3.13
C GLY A 62 -1.04 -1.28 2.84
N GLU A 63 -1.21 -2.44 3.48
CA GLU A 63 -2.28 -3.37 3.21
C GLU A 63 -3.69 -2.76 3.36
N PRO A 64 -4.00 -1.99 4.42
CA PRO A 64 -5.32 -1.38 4.56
C PRO A 64 -5.64 -0.37 3.45
N ALA A 65 -4.65 0.39 2.97
CA ALA A 65 -4.82 1.31 1.86
C ALA A 65 -5.01 0.56 0.54
N LEU A 66 -4.20 -0.48 0.31
CA LEU A 66 -4.21 -1.25 -0.92
C LEU A 66 -5.51 -2.06 -1.07
N PHE A 67 -5.83 -2.91 -0.11
CA PHE A 67 -6.98 -3.82 -0.18
C PHE A 67 -8.28 -3.16 0.29
N GLY A 68 -8.24 -2.25 1.24
CA GLY A 68 -9.41 -1.57 1.78
C GLY A 68 -9.96 -0.48 0.86
N VAL A 69 -9.11 0.20 0.09
CA VAL A 69 -9.50 1.35 -0.73
C VAL A 69 -9.09 1.19 -2.19
N ILE A 70 -7.81 0.97 -2.49
CA ILE A 70 -7.30 1.08 -3.86
C ILE A 70 -7.84 -0.04 -4.76
N LEU A 71 -7.66 -1.30 -4.39
CA LEU A 71 -8.09 -2.46 -5.18
C LEU A 71 -9.60 -2.71 -5.11
N ARG A 72 -10.25 -2.33 -4.01
CA ARG A 72 -11.68 -2.56 -3.81
C ARG A 72 -12.55 -1.83 -4.84
N TYR A 73 -12.09 -0.69 -5.33
CA TYR A 73 -12.88 0.19 -6.19
C TYR A 73 -12.34 0.32 -7.62
N GLY A 74 -11.41 -0.55 -8.01
CA GLY A 74 -11.01 -0.69 -9.41
C GLY A 74 -9.50 -0.78 -9.63
N LEU A 75 -9.15 -1.27 -10.81
CA LEU A 75 -7.76 -1.41 -11.24
C LEU A 75 -7.09 -0.09 -11.63
N LYS A 76 -7.85 0.93 -12.01
CA LYS A 76 -7.29 2.23 -12.45
C LYS A 76 -6.44 2.91 -11.39
N PRO A 77 -6.93 3.12 -10.13
CA PRO A 77 -6.10 3.72 -9.09
C PRO A 77 -4.91 2.84 -8.70
N PHE A 78 -5.04 1.52 -8.78
CA PHE A 78 -3.94 0.59 -8.55
C PHE A 78 -2.84 0.73 -9.59
N LEU A 79 -3.17 0.68 -10.89
CA LEU A 79 -2.21 0.85 -11.98
C LEU A 79 -1.52 2.21 -11.93
N LEU A 80 -2.27 3.27 -11.58
CA LEU A 80 -1.71 4.60 -11.40
C LEU A 80 -0.70 4.62 -10.25
N SER A 81 -1.03 4.03 -9.11
CA SER A 81 -0.11 3.92 -7.97
C SER A 81 1.17 3.16 -8.35
N CYS A 82 1.04 2.03 -9.06
CA CYS A 82 2.19 1.25 -9.55
C CYS A 82 3.07 2.05 -10.51
N SER A 83 2.48 2.81 -11.43
CA SER A 83 3.21 3.62 -12.40
C SER A 83 4.01 4.73 -11.70
N ILE A 84 3.37 5.44 -10.76
CA ILE A 84 4.03 6.49 -9.97
C ILE A 84 5.16 5.90 -9.13
N ASN A 85 4.93 4.75 -8.49
CA ASN A 85 5.94 4.07 -7.70
C ASN A 85 7.14 3.61 -8.56
N GLY A 86 6.88 3.09 -9.75
CA GLY A 86 7.93 2.70 -10.70
C GLY A 86 8.83 3.87 -11.08
N ILE A 87 8.23 5.02 -11.42
CA ILE A 87 8.96 6.24 -11.76
C ILE A 87 9.73 6.77 -10.53
N ALA A 88 9.08 6.81 -9.37
CA ALA A 88 9.70 7.27 -8.13
C ALA A 88 10.87 6.36 -7.71
N GLY A 89 10.71 5.04 -7.84
CA GLY A 89 11.77 4.07 -7.58
C GLY A 89 12.97 4.26 -8.51
N MET A 90 12.72 4.50 -9.80
CA MET A 90 13.78 4.80 -10.78
C MET A 90 14.54 6.09 -10.40
N ILE A 91 13.83 7.14 -10.04
CA ILE A 91 14.45 8.41 -9.59
C ILE A 91 15.26 8.18 -8.31
N ALA A 92 14.74 7.45 -7.34
CA ALA A 92 15.45 7.13 -6.09
C ALA A 92 16.76 6.40 -6.36
N MET A 93 16.77 5.46 -7.31
CA MET A 93 17.98 4.72 -7.71
C MET A 93 18.96 5.62 -8.45
N LEU A 94 18.50 6.49 -9.35
CA LEU A 94 19.38 7.45 -10.07
C LEU A 94 20.00 8.46 -9.12
N LEU A 95 19.30 8.87 -8.07
CA LEU A 95 19.83 9.74 -7.01
C LEU A 95 20.81 9.02 -6.07
N GLY A 96 21.00 7.71 -6.26
CA GLY A 96 21.87 6.90 -5.41
C GLY A 96 21.40 6.78 -3.97
N MET A 97 20.09 6.83 -3.73
CA MET A 97 19.51 6.70 -2.39
C MET A 97 19.74 5.31 -1.83
N LYS A 98 20.29 5.23 -0.61
CA LYS A 98 20.63 3.97 0.04
C LYS A 98 20.23 4.03 1.51
N GLY A 99 19.32 3.13 1.93
CA GLY A 99 18.96 2.96 3.33
C GLY A 99 20.02 2.15 4.09
N THR A 100 20.17 2.41 5.38
CA THR A 100 21.10 1.69 6.27
C THR A 100 20.47 0.48 6.96
N GLY A 101 19.24 0.12 6.60
CA GLY A 101 18.52 -0.98 7.23
C GLY A 101 17.46 -1.60 6.34
N ASN A 102 16.68 -2.51 6.93
CA ASN A 102 15.61 -3.25 6.27
C ASN A 102 14.33 -3.23 7.12
N GLY A 103 13.19 -3.41 6.48
CA GLY A 103 11.90 -3.63 7.14
C GLY A 103 11.17 -2.39 7.66
N ILE A 104 11.82 -1.23 7.71
CA ILE A 104 11.19 0.03 8.12
C ILE A 104 10.97 0.89 6.88
N THR A 105 9.73 1.27 6.63
CA THR A 105 9.35 1.99 5.39
C THR A 105 8.58 3.27 5.69
N THR A 106 8.38 4.08 4.66
CA THR A 106 7.59 5.32 4.64
C THR A 106 8.11 6.34 5.67
N ILE A 107 7.29 6.90 6.55
CA ILE A 107 7.72 7.91 7.52
C ILE A 107 8.78 7.35 8.50
N PRO A 108 8.58 6.19 9.15
CA PRO A 108 9.62 5.60 9.97
C PRO A 108 10.89 5.25 9.19
N GLY A 109 10.76 4.92 7.90
CA GLY A 109 11.89 4.65 7.01
C GLY A 109 12.85 5.83 6.83
N MET A 110 12.40 7.06 7.08
CA MET A 110 13.26 8.24 7.06
C MET A 110 14.44 8.13 8.03
N LEU A 111 14.28 7.39 9.13
CA LEU A 111 15.34 7.16 10.13
C LEU A 111 16.57 6.43 9.52
N LEU A 112 16.37 5.65 8.47
CA LEU A 112 17.44 4.91 7.79
C LEU A 112 18.35 5.81 6.92
N TYR A 113 17.98 7.07 6.74
CA TYR A 113 18.72 8.04 5.90
C TYR A 113 19.37 9.16 6.70
N ILE A 114 19.28 9.15 8.04
CA ILE A 114 19.85 10.19 8.94
C ILE A 114 21.37 10.24 8.88
N TYR A 115 22.03 9.17 8.45
CA TYR A 115 23.48 9.11 8.36
C TYR A 115 24.10 10.19 7.47
N SER A 116 23.33 10.79 6.54
CA SER A 116 23.78 11.87 5.67
C SER A 116 22.68 12.93 5.52
N PRO A 117 22.96 14.21 5.80
CA PRO A 117 21.99 15.29 5.63
C PRO A 117 21.49 15.43 4.18
N THR A 118 22.30 15.08 3.21
CA THR A 118 21.91 15.08 1.79
C THR A 118 20.91 13.98 1.48
N GLN A 119 21.12 12.78 2.03
CA GLN A 119 20.24 11.63 1.79
C GLN A 119 18.86 11.84 2.42
N ILE A 120 18.80 12.35 3.65
CA ILE A 120 17.51 12.63 4.29
C ILE A 120 16.74 13.75 3.58
N LEU A 121 17.45 14.80 3.11
CA LEU A 121 16.81 15.86 2.35
C LEU A 121 16.24 15.33 1.03
N MET A 122 17.00 14.55 0.27
CA MET A 122 16.53 13.89 -0.95
C MET A 122 15.33 13.01 -0.69
N TYR A 123 15.35 12.25 0.42
CA TYR A 123 14.24 11.41 0.83
C TYR A 123 12.96 12.22 1.06
N ILE A 124 13.04 13.30 1.84
CA ILE A 124 11.88 14.14 2.16
C ILE A 124 11.31 14.79 0.91
N VAL A 125 12.17 15.35 0.05
CA VAL A 125 11.74 16.01 -1.19
C VAL A 125 11.08 15.01 -2.14
N LEU A 126 11.69 13.85 -2.34
CA LEU A 126 11.14 12.81 -3.21
C LEU A 126 9.83 12.25 -2.65
N ALA A 127 9.76 11.98 -1.35
CA ALA A 127 8.55 11.49 -0.69
C ALA A 127 7.38 12.47 -0.82
N ALA A 128 7.64 13.77 -0.59
CA ALA A 128 6.65 14.82 -0.76
C ALA A 128 6.19 14.94 -2.23
N ALA A 129 7.11 14.87 -3.19
CA ALA A 129 6.80 14.89 -4.62
C ALA A 129 5.96 13.68 -5.05
N VAL A 130 6.32 12.48 -4.59
CA VAL A 130 5.58 11.24 -4.88
C VAL A 130 4.17 11.29 -4.29
N PHE A 131 4.04 11.71 -3.05
CA PHE A 131 2.74 11.85 -2.39
C PHE A 131 1.85 12.89 -3.11
N ALA A 132 2.40 14.07 -3.44
CA ALA A 132 1.67 15.13 -4.12
C ALA A 132 1.26 14.73 -5.54
N THR A 133 2.13 14.08 -6.31
CA THR A 133 1.81 13.58 -7.66
C THR A 133 0.78 12.46 -7.61
N ALA A 134 0.91 11.51 -6.69
CA ALA A 134 -0.07 10.44 -6.51
C ALA A 134 -1.44 10.99 -6.12
N PHE A 135 -1.48 11.94 -5.20
CA PHE A 135 -2.72 12.62 -4.81
C PHE A 135 -3.35 13.37 -6.00
N SER A 136 -2.58 14.24 -6.68
CA SER A 136 -3.09 15.08 -7.77
C SER A 136 -3.57 14.27 -8.96
N LEU A 137 -2.80 13.30 -9.42
CA LEU A 137 -3.17 12.46 -10.56
C LEU A 137 -4.39 11.58 -10.25
N THR A 138 -4.46 11.04 -9.03
CA THR A 138 -5.64 10.27 -8.62
C THR A 138 -6.87 11.15 -8.55
N TRP A 139 -6.73 12.34 -7.98
CA TRP A 139 -7.82 13.31 -7.91
C TRP A 139 -8.38 13.69 -9.27
N MET A 140 -7.51 13.84 -10.28
CA MET A 140 -7.92 14.23 -11.64
C MET A 140 -8.44 13.06 -12.47
N PHE A 141 -7.78 11.90 -12.44
CA PHE A 141 -7.99 10.86 -13.46
C PHE A 141 -8.47 9.50 -12.93
N ALA A 142 -8.19 9.17 -11.67
CA ALA A 142 -8.30 7.80 -11.21
C ALA A 142 -9.35 7.57 -10.11
N VAL A 143 -10.15 8.58 -9.76
CA VAL A 143 -11.24 8.36 -8.81
C VAL A 143 -12.37 7.60 -9.49
N PRO A 144 -12.67 6.37 -9.03
CA PRO A 144 -13.70 5.53 -9.65
C PRO A 144 -15.10 6.19 -9.51
N PRO A 145 -15.94 6.13 -10.56
CA PRO A 145 -17.30 6.70 -10.50
C PRO A 145 -18.16 6.05 -9.41
N GLU A 146 -17.94 4.77 -9.13
CA GLU A 146 -18.65 4.01 -8.08
C GLU A 146 -18.49 4.60 -6.66
N VAL A 147 -17.37 5.27 -6.43
CA VAL A 147 -17.06 5.94 -5.15
C VAL A 147 -17.80 7.27 -5.03
N MET A 148 -18.20 7.86 -6.15
CA MET A 148 -18.94 9.12 -6.21
C MET A 148 -20.46 8.96 -6.06
N GLU A 149 -20.99 7.75 -6.19
CA GLU A 149 -22.40 7.48 -5.93
C GLU A 149 -22.63 7.44 -4.42
N PRO A 150 -23.66 8.16 -3.90
CA PRO A 150 -24.07 8.04 -2.51
C PRO A 150 -24.54 6.61 -2.23
N ASP A 151 -24.35 6.15 -0.99
CA ASP A 151 -24.82 4.83 -0.53
C ASP A 151 -26.26 4.62 -0.98
N ALA A 152 -26.51 3.60 -1.80
CA ALA A 152 -27.88 3.15 -2.07
C ALA A 152 -28.54 2.77 -0.73
N PRO A 153 -29.82 3.09 -0.51
CA PRO A 153 -30.51 2.72 0.73
C PRO A 153 -30.33 1.21 0.95
N LYS A 154 -29.94 0.82 2.16
CA LYS A 154 -29.72 -0.57 2.59
C LYS A 154 -30.95 -1.43 2.27
N GLY A 155 -31.01 -2.01 1.07
CA GLY A 155 -32.16 -2.76 0.57
C GLY A 155 -31.86 -3.85 -0.44
N SER A 156 -30.60 -4.06 -0.78
CA SER A 156 -30.21 -5.22 -1.61
C SER A 156 -28.77 -5.65 -1.33
N ILE A 157 -28.55 -6.20 -0.15
CA ILE A 157 -27.49 -7.18 0.00
C ILE A 157 -27.98 -8.41 -0.77
N LYS A 158 -27.63 -8.53 -2.04
CA LYS A 158 -27.44 -9.85 -2.61
C LYS A 158 -26.26 -10.45 -1.86
N THR A 159 -26.58 -11.06 -0.75
CA THR A 159 -25.72 -12.09 -0.16
C THR A 159 -25.72 -13.22 -1.17
N GLU A 160 -24.79 -13.17 -2.10
CA GLU A 160 -24.34 -14.38 -2.77
C GLU A 160 -23.66 -15.17 -1.67
N ALA A 161 -24.47 -16.01 -1.05
CA ALA A 161 -24.04 -16.92 -0.02
C ALA A 161 -22.88 -17.72 -0.59
N ALA A 162 -21.69 -17.52 -0.01
CA ALA A 162 -20.61 -18.45 -0.22
C ALA A 162 -21.15 -19.88 -0.02
N PRO A 163 -20.94 -20.81 -0.95
CA PRO A 163 -21.42 -22.17 -0.77
C PRO A 163 -20.92 -22.67 0.58
N ALA A 164 -21.87 -23.17 1.39
CA ALA A 164 -21.59 -23.71 2.71
C ALA A 164 -20.43 -24.73 2.58
N PRO A 165 -19.43 -24.67 3.46
CA PRO A 165 -18.36 -25.66 3.43
C PRO A 165 -19.00 -27.05 3.55
N ALA A 166 -18.66 -27.94 2.61
CA ALA A 166 -19.14 -29.32 2.60
C ALA A 166 -18.90 -29.94 3.98
N PRO A 167 -19.86 -30.68 4.54
CA PRO A 167 -19.66 -31.31 5.84
C PRO A 167 -18.45 -32.24 5.76
N PHE A 168 -17.55 -32.09 6.71
CA PHE A 168 -16.38 -32.97 6.86
C PHE A 168 -16.87 -34.41 6.88
N PRO A 169 -16.30 -35.33 6.06
CA PRO A 169 -16.62 -36.73 6.16
C PRO A 169 -16.26 -37.23 7.56
N ALA A 170 -17.23 -37.75 8.26
CA ALA A 170 -17.05 -38.38 9.57
C ALA A 170 -16.20 -39.64 9.43
N VAL A 171 -14.88 -39.52 9.43
CA VAL A 171 -13.91 -40.61 9.41
C VAL A 171 -13.51 -41.07 10.83
N LEU A 172 -14.29 -40.80 11.83
CA LEU A 172 -14.03 -41.19 13.22
C LEU A 172 -15.08 -42.18 13.78
N GLY A 173 -15.56 -43.10 12.93
CA GLY A 173 -16.55 -44.12 13.36
C GLY A 173 -16.09 -45.58 13.26
N SER A 174 -14.84 -45.87 12.92
CA SER A 174 -14.47 -47.28 12.66
C SER A 174 -13.26 -47.82 13.46
N VAL A 175 -12.80 -47.17 14.51
CA VAL A 175 -11.66 -47.65 15.33
C VAL A 175 -12.06 -48.07 16.74
N ALA A 176 -13.36 -48.19 17.04
CA ALA A 176 -13.83 -48.62 18.36
C ALA A 176 -14.69 -49.91 18.30
N LYS A 177 -14.35 -50.85 17.43
CA LYS A 177 -14.84 -52.25 17.51
C LYS A 177 -13.83 -53.14 16.78
N GLY A 178 -12.84 -53.63 17.49
CA GLY A 178 -11.92 -54.67 17.15
C GLY A 178 -11.08 -54.99 18.36
#